data_a6621617fc5bfaafffd41a21f61dc87f
#
_entry.id   a6621617fc5bfaafffd41a21f61dc87f
#
_cell.length_a   1.000
_cell.length_b   1.000
_cell.length_c   1.000
_cell.angle_alpha   90.00
_cell.angle_beta   90.00
_cell.angle_gamma   90.00
#
_symmetry.space_group_name_H-M   'P 1'
#
loop_
_entity.id
_entity.type
_entity.pdbx_description
1 polymer ?
#
loop_
_entity_poly.entity_id
_entity_poly.type
_entity_poly.pdbx_seq_one_letter_code
_entity_poly.pdbx_strand_id
1 'polypeptide(L)'
;MVTRWCKQYTRLPVIVKLTPNIADIKPPALAAHRGGADAVSLINTINSVMGVDLDSLLIYPNTGGTGSHGGYCGPAVKPIAQNMVAEIARTAEMASLPISGIGGITNWRDAAEFIALGCGNVQVCTAAMTYGFKIVQEMIDGLSNYMDEKGFDSIDRFRGRAVPSITDWSHLNMNHVEKAVINQDSCIQC
;
A
#
# COMPACT_ATOMS: atom_id res chain seq x y z
N MET A 1 -5.75 -22.72 5.84
CA MET A 1 -4.97 -23.93 6.18
C MET A 1 -3.57 -23.56 6.69
N VAL A 2 -2.68 -22.99 5.90
CA VAL A 2 -1.28 -22.65 6.29
C VAL A 2 -1.22 -21.81 7.57
N THR A 3 -1.96 -20.69 7.62
CA THR A 3 -1.99 -19.80 8.80
C THR A 3 -2.35 -20.56 10.07
N ARG A 4 -3.38 -21.41 10.00
CA ARG A 4 -3.81 -22.25 11.15
C ARG A 4 -2.71 -23.20 11.60
N TRP A 5 -1.99 -23.80 10.67
CA TRP A 5 -0.85 -24.65 11.02
C TRP A 5 0.26 -23.86 11.71
N CYS A 6 0.64 -22.69 11.18
CA CYS A 6 1.62 -21.85 11.85
C CYS A 6 1.19 -21.51 13.30
N LYS A 7 -0.06 -21.12 13.48
CA LYS A 7 -0.59 -20.78 14.81
C LYS A 7 -0.60 -21.96 15.80
N GLN A 8 -0.60 -23.21 15.33
CA GLN A 8 -0.48 -24.40 16.19
C GLN A 8 0.93 -24.59 16.78
N TYR A 9 1.96 -24.08 16.07
CA TYR A 9 3.37 -24.29 16.44
C TYR A 9 4.04 -23.05 17.05
N THR A 10 3.34 -21.92 17.13
CA THR A 10 3.90 -20.70 17.73
C THR A 10 2.89 -19.92 18.54
N ARG A 11 3.38 -19.27 19.62
CA ARG A 11 2.62 -18.27 20.39
C ARG A 11 2.95 -16.85 19.93
N LEU A 12 3.91 -16.68 19.02
CA LEU A 12 4.27 -15.37 18.46
C LEU A 12 3.15 -14.87 17.53
N PRO A 13 3.01 -13.55 17.38
CA PRO A 13 2.13 -13.00 16.37
C PRO A 13 2.51 -13.49 14.96
N VAL A 14 1.49 -13.89 14.18
CA VAL A 14 1.63 -14.34 12.80
C VAL A 14 1.05 -13.30 11.87
N ILE A 15 1.91 -12.62 11.11
CA ILE A 15 1.54 -11.67 10.08
C ILE A 15 1.60 -12.37 8.73
N VAL A 16 0.47 -12.44 8.02
CA VAL A 16 0.40 -13.10 6.72
C VAL A 16 0.67 -12.08 5.61
N LYS A 17 1.76 -12.29 4.87
CA LYS A 17 2.10 -11.43 3.72
C LYS A 17 1.38 -11.90 2.47
N LEU A 18 0.58 -10.99 1.87
CA LEU A 18 -0.26 -11.28 0.72
C LEU A 18 0.42 -10.89 -0.59
N THR A 19 0.16 -11.68 -1.63
CA THR A 19 0.65 -11.42 -2.98
C THR A 19 -0.29 -10.53 -3.77
N PRO A 20 0.23 -9.58 -4.57
CA PRO A 20 -0.59 -8.79 -5.49
C PRO A 20 -0.89 -9.50 -6.82
N ASN A 21 -0.31 -10.70 -7.04
CA ASN A 21 -0.47 -11.45 -8.29
C ASN A 21 -1.80 -12.21 -8.32
N ILE A 22 -2.88 -11.48 -8.05
CA ILE A 22 -4.25 -11.97 -7.95
C ILE A 22 -5.22 -10.83 -8.29
N ALA A 23 -6.37 -11.16 -8.86
CA ALA A 23 -7.37 -10.16 -9.25
C ALA A 23 -8.14 -9.57 -8.05
N ASP A 24 -8.41 -10.37 -7.02
CA ASP A 24 -9.12 -9.95 -5.81
C ASP A 24 -8.34 -10.37 -4.56
N ILE A 25 -7.96 -9.40 -3.76
CA ILE A 25 -7.17 -9.60 -2.54
C ILE A 25 -8.02 -10.07 -1.34
N LYS A 26 -9.34 -9.89 -1.40
CA LYS A 26 -10.24 -10.20 -0.28
C LYS A 26 -10.26 -11.69 0.10
N PRO A 27 -10.39 -12.65 -0.86
CA PRO A 27 -10.43 -14.08 -0.50
C PRO A 27 -9.19 -14.57 0.27
N PRO A 28 -7.94 -14.29 -0.14
CA PRO A 28 -6.77 -14.70 0.63
C PRO A 28 -6.65 -13.96 1.97
N ALA A 29 -7.05 -12.68 2.07
CA ALA A 29 -7.08 -11.94 3.31
C ALA A 29 -8.09 -12.54 4.31
N LEU A 30 -9.30 -12.84 3.86
CA LEU A 30 -10.32 -13.54 4.67
C LEU A 30 -9.84 -14.93 5.10
N ALA A 31 -9.18 -15.67 4.23
CA ALA A 31 -8.62 -16.97 4.57
C ALA A 31 -7.53 -16.87 5.65
N ALA A 32 -6.69 -15.84 5.59
CA ALA A 32 -5.69 -15.55 6.63
C ALA A 32 -6.36 -15.19 7.95
N HIS A 33 -7.35 -14.29 7.94
CA HIS A 33 -8.12 -13.88 9.11
C HIS A 33 -8.83 -15.06 9.78
N ARG A 34 -9.59 -15.84 9.02
CA ARG A 34 -10.26 -17.06 9.49
C ARG A 34 -9.27 -18.15 9.94
N GLY A 35 -8.03 -18.09 9.48
CA GLY A 35 -6.93 -18.95 9.91
C GLY A 35 -6.29 -18.54 11.22
N GLY A 36 -6.68 -17.40 11.79
CA GLY A 36 -6.15 -16.86 13.04
C GLY A 36 -4.89 -16.01 12.86
N ALA A 37 -4.71 -15.38 11.69
CA ALA A 37 -3.67 -14.37 11.52
C ALA A 37 -3.88 -13.20 12.48
N ASP A 38 -2.81 -12.72 13.11
CA ASP A 38 -2.84 -11.56 13.99
C ASP A 38 -2.84 -10.25 13.19
N ALA A 39 -2.30 -10.29 11.96
CA ALA A 39 -2.34 -9.19 11.01
C ALA A 39 -2.11 -9.69 9.58
N VAL A 40 -2.35 -8.84 8.60
CA VAL A 40 -1.90 -9.04 7.23
C VAL A 40 -0.91 -7.97 6.82
N SER A 41 0.01 -8.33 5.93
CA SER A 41 0.94 -7.39 5.30
C SER A 41 0.78 -7.46 3.79
N LEU A 42 0.68 -6.34 3.12
CA LEU A 42 0.57 -6.29 1.66
C LEU A 42 1.15 -4.98 1.11
N ILE A 43 1.75 -5.07 -0.05
CA ILE A 43 1.80 -6.18 -1.00
C ILE A 43 3.20 -6.82 -1.07
N ASN A 44 3.28 -8.05 -1.55
CA ASN A 44 4.53 -8.61 -2.06
C ASN A 44 4.84 -8.00 -3.44
N THR A 45 5.94 -8.40 -4.08
CA THR A 45 6.31 -7.91 -5.41
C THR A 45 5.36 -8.41 -6.51
N ILE A 46 5.26 -7.61 -7.59
CA ILE A 46 4.46 -7.97 -8.76
C ILE A 46 5.34 -8.76 -9.73
N ASN A 47 4.86 -9.88 -10.24
CA ASN A 47 5.56 -10.66 -11.25
C ASN A 47 5.76 -9.84 -12.52
N SER A 48 6.99 -9.79 -13.01
CA SER A 48 7.37 -8.98 -14.16
C SER A 48 8.53 -9.58 -14.93
N VAL A 49 8.67 -9.17 -16.18
CA VAL A 49 9.86 -9.35 -17.00
C VAL A 49 10.46 -7.97 -17.23
N MET A 50 11.73 -7.77 -16.89
CA MET A 50 12.39 -6.46 -17.03
C MET A 50 12.48 -6.03 -18.49
N GLY A 51 12.82 -6.95 -19.39
CA GLY A 51 12.91 -6.68 -20.81
C GLY A 51 13.57 -7.82 -21.59
N VAL A 52 13.68 -7.58 -22.89
CA VAL A 52 14.37 -8.48 -23.83
C VAL A 52 15.46 -7.68 -24.52
N ASP A 53 16.67 -8.21 -24.51
CA ASP A 53 17.76 -7.70 -25.35
C ASP A 53 17.47 -8.10 -26.80
N LEU A 54 17.28 -7.10 -27.69
CA LEU A 54 16.87 -7.35 -29.07
C LEU A 54 17.99 -7.88 -29.97
N ASP A 55 19.24 -7.71 -29.59
CA ASP A 55 20.37 -8.19 -30.36
C ASP A 55 20.62 -9.68 -30.11
N SER A 56 20.53 -10.11 -28.84
CA SER A 56 20.70 -11.51 -28.45
C SER A 56 19.39 -12.29 -28.38
N LEU A 57 18.23 -11.61 -28.37
CA LEU A 57 16.89 -12.15 -28.12
C LEU A 57 16.77 -12.88 -26.76
N LEU A 58 17.55 -12.48 -25.79
CA LEU A 58 17.53 -13.04 -24.45
C LEU A 58 16.79 -12.13 -23.48
N ILE A 59 16.09 -12.72 -22.51
CA ILE A 59 15.52 -12.01 -21.36
C ILE A 59 16.66 -11.47 -20.49
N TYR A 60 16.53 -10.25 -19.97
CA TYR A 60 17.45 -9.74 -18.95
C TYR A 60 16.70 -9.35 -17.66
N PRO A 61 17.37 -9.47 -16.50
CA PRO A 61 18.67 -10.14 -16.31
C PRO A 61 18.58 -11.65 -16.58
N ASN A 62 19.70 -12.23 -16.98
CA ASN A 62 19.80 -13.67 -17.20
C ASN A 62 21.10 -14.23 -16.62
N THR A 63 21.14 -15.55 -16.48
CA THR A 63 22.31 -16.32 -16.11
C THR A 63 22.50 -17.42 -17.13
N GLY A 64 23.62 -17.39 -17.85
CA GLY A 64 23.93 -18.40 -18.88
C GLY A 64 22.88 -18.44 -19.99
N GLY A 65 22.30 -17.33 -20.39
CA GLY A 65 21.30 -17.26 -21.46
C GLY A 65 19.86 -17.61 -21.04
N THR A 66 19.62 -17.90 -19.76
CA THR A 66 18.29 -18.23 -19.23
C THR A 66 17.87 -17.19 -18.19
N GLY A 67 16.71 -16.61 -18.35
CA GLY A 67 16.11 -15.68 -17.41
C GLY A 67 14.77 -16.17 -16.89
N SER A 68 14.24 -15.51 -15.86
CA SER A 68 12.94 -15.77 -15.26
C SER A 68 12.21 -14.45 -15.00
N HIS A 69 10.92 -14.53 -14.64
CA HIS A 69 10.24 -13.37 -14.09
C HIS A 69 10.89 -12.91 -12.79
N GLY A 70 10.90 -11.61 -12.56
CA GLY A 70 11.35 -10.98 -11.34
C GLY A 70 10.21 -10.37 -10.55
N GLY A 71 10.52 -9.82 -9.38
CA GLY A 71 9.57 -9.08 -8.56
C GLY A 71 9.67 -7.57 -8.81
N TYR A 72 8.67 -6.99 -9.47
CA TYR A 72 8.58 -5.55 -9.66
C TYR A 72 8.16 -4.85 -8.36
N CYS A 73 8.86 -3.79 -7.98
CA CYS A 73 8.64 -3.02 -6.76
C CYS A 73 9.05 -1.54 -6.96
N GLY A 74 9.06 -0.75 -5.89
CA GLY A 74 9.37 0.67 -5.94
C GLY A 74 8.13 1.56 -6.16
N PRO A 75 8.29 2.86 -6.44
CA PRO A 75 7.19 3.85 -6.46
C PRO A 75 6.04 3.49 -7.39
N ALA A 76 6.32 2.83 -8.51
CA ALA A 76 5.31 2.49 -9.51
C ALA A 76 4.23 1.51 -9.01
N VAL A 77 4.52 0.71 -7.97
CA VAL A 77 3.54 -0.23 -7.42
C VAL A 77 2.66 0.38 -6.32
N LYS A 78 2.92 1.63 -5.89
CA LYS A 78 2.17 2.29 -4.82
C LYS A 78 0.65 2.30 -5.06
N PRO A 79 0.14 2.73 -6.22
CA PRO A 79 -1.31 2.75 -6.45
C PRO A 79 -1.96 1.38 -6.35
N ILE A 80 -1.26 0.33 -6.77
CA ILE A 80 -1.74 -1.06 -6.69
C ILE A 80 -1.81 -1.50 -5.23
N ALA A 81 -0.75 -1.21 -4.45
CA ALA A 81 -0.69 -1.52 -3.03
C ALA A 81 -1.79 -0.79 -2.25
N GLN A 82 -2.00 0.50 -2.51
CA GLN A 82 -3.05 1.31 -1.90
C GLN A 82 -4.45 0.76 -2.21
N ASN A 83 -4.71 0.39 -3.46
CA ASN A 83 -5.98 -0.23 -3.83
C ASN A 83 -6.23 -1.52 -3.04
N MET A 84 -5.26 -2.41 -2.96
CA MET A 84 -5.40 -3.68 -2.22
C MET A 84 -5.58 -3.48 -0.72
N VAL A 85 -4.88 -2.50 -0.11
CA VAL A 85 -5.09 -2.10 1.29
C VAL A 85 -6.51 -1.61 1.49
N ALA A 86 -6.98 -0.71 0.63
CA ALA A 86 -8.32 -0.14 0.69
C ALA A 86 -9.41 -1.22 0.58
N GLU A 87 -9.25 -2.19 -0.33
CA GLU A 87 -10.18 -3.31 -0.49
C GLU A 87 -10.31 -4.15 0.78
N ILE A 88 -9.23 -4.39 1.51
CA ILE A 88 -9.29 -5.08 2.81
C ILE A 88 -9.94 -4.18 3.86
N ALA A 89 -9.49 -2.91 3.96
CA ALA A 89 -9.95 -1.99 5.00
C ALA A 89 -11.44 -1.66 4.90
N ARG A 90 -12.03 -1.62 3.69
CA ARG A 90 -13.46 -1.38 3.49
C ARG A 90 -14.33 -2.64 3.66
N THR A 91 -13.73 -3.81 3.85
CA THR A 91 -14.47 -5.07 4.02
C THR A 91 -14.85 -5.28 5.48
N ALA A 92 -16.13 -5.22 5.79
CA ALA A 92 -16.64 -5.28 7.17
C ALA A 92 -16.16 -6.51 7.96
N GLU A 93 -16.07 -7.67 7.30
CA GLU A 93 -15.60 -8.92 7.92
C GLU A 93 -14.15 -8.87 8.38
N MET A 94 -13.37 -7.90 7.87
CA MET A 94 -11.94 -7.71 8.16
C MET A 94 -11.66 -6.42 8.95
N ALA A 95 -12.68 -5.72 9.42
CA ALA A 95 -12.53 -4.43 10.12
C ALA A 95 -11.63 -4.49 11.36
N SER A 96 -11.52 -5.65 12.01
CA SER A 96 -10.65 -5.87 13.17
C SER A 96 -9.26 -6.39 12.81
N LEU A 97 -8.98 -6.70 11.53
CA LEU A 97 -7.71 -7.27 11.09
C LEU A 97 -6.68 -6.15 10.87
N PRO A 98 -5.61 -6.08 11.68
CA PRO A 98 -4.56 -5.09 11.48
C PRO A 98 -3.88 -5.25 10.12
N ILE A 99 -3.59 -4.11 9.46
CA ILE A 99 -2.94 -4.07 8.16
C ILE A 99 -1.58 -3.39 8.31
N SER A 100 -0.55 -4.03 7.78
CA SER A 100 0.79 -3.46 7.61
C SER A 100 1.03 -3.18 6.13
N GLY A 101 1.12 -1.91 5.74
CA GLY A 101 1.22 -1.49 4.35
C GLY A 101 2.67 -1.52 3.84
N ILE A 102 2.88 -2.10 2.66
CA ILE A 102 4.16 -2.07 1.96
C ILE A 102 3.92 -2.00 0.44
N GLY A 103 4.73 -1.20 -0.24
CA GLY A 103 4.73 -1.10 -1.70
C GLY A 103 4.82 0.34 -2.17
N GLY A 104 6.01 0.74 -2.62
CA GLY A 104 6.26 2.05 -3.21
C GLY A 104 6.28 3.24 -2.25
N ILE A 105 6.42 3.00 -0.95
CA ILE A 105 6.53 4.05 0.07
C ILE A 105 7.95 4.64 0.01
N THR A 106 8.07 5.92 -0.32
CA THR A 106 9.35 6.61 -0.53
C THR A 106 9.54 7.84 0.35
N ASN A 107 8.48 8.36 0.94
CA ASN A 107 8.50 9.55 1.78
C ASN A 107 7.36 9.49 2.80
N TRP A 108 7.30 10.48 3.69
CA TRP A 108 6.30 10.55 4.75
C TRP A 108 4.84 10.69 4.23
N ARG A 109 4.64 11.33 3.06
CA ARG A 109 3.30 11.47 2.45
C ARG A 109 2.77 10.12 2.02
N ASP A 110 3.62 9.31 1.38
CA ASP A 110 3.25 7.94 1.03
C ASP A 110 2.85 7.14 2.28
N ALA A 111 3.61 7.26 3.37
CA ALA A 111 3.29 6.61 4.63
C ALA A 111 1.95 7.08 5.20
N ALA A 112 1.69 8.40 5.20
CA ALA A 112 0.44 8.98 5.65
C ALA A 112 -0.77 8.51 4.82
N GLU A 113 -0.62 8.38 3.50
CA GLU A 113 -1.66 7.84 2.61
C GLU A 113 -2.04 6.39 3.00
N PHE A 114 -1.06 5.52 3.23
CA PHE A 114 -1.33 4.14 3.66
C PHE A 114 -2.03 4.09 5.03
N ILE A 115 -1.64 4.96 5.97
CA ILE A 115 -2.30 5.06 7.26
C ILE A 115 -3.75 5.55 7.09
N ALA A 116 -3.97 6.58 6.28
CA ALA A 116 -5.31 7.08 5.96
C ALA A 116 -6.20 6.02 5.29
N LEU A 117 -5.61 5.06 4.59
CA LEU A 117 -6.28 3.89 4.00
C LEU A 117 -6.45 2.71 4.99
N GLY A 118 -6.04 2.85 6.25
CA GLY A 118 -6.33 1.86 7.30
C GLY A 118 -5.13 1.08 7.82
N CYS A 119 -3.93 1.31 7.31
CA CYS A 119 -2.73 0.66 7.84
C CYS A 119 -2.39 1.14 9.25
N GLY A 120 -2.08 0.23 10.16
CA GLY A 120 -1.58 0.54 11.49
C GLY A 120 -0.09 0.86 11.53
N ASN A 121 0.65 0.38 10.54
CA ASN A 121 2.05 0.70 10.29
C ASN A 121 2.39 0.51 8.80
N VAL A 122 3.58 0.95 8.42
CA VAL A 122 4.10 0.81 7.06
C VAL A 122 5.48 0.16 7.07
N GLN A 123 5.84 -0.45 5.94
CA GLN A 123 7.15 -1.07 5.73
C GLN A 123 7.81 -0.42 4.51
N VAL A 124 9.11 -0.22 4.60
CA VAL A 124 9.94 0.41 3.57
C VAL A 124 11.07 -0.53 3.19
N CYS A 125 11.26 -0.78 1.91
CA CYS A 125 12.35 -1.61 1.40
C CYS A 125 13.15 -0.86 0.33
N THR A 126 12.61 -0.73 -0.89
CA THR A 126 13.32 -0.13 -2.03
C THR A 126 13.83 1.29 -1.76
N ALA A 127 13.04 2.11 -1.07
CA ALA A 127 13.48 3.46 -0.72
C ALA A 127 14.68 3.47 0.24
N ALA A 128 14.72 2.55 1.19
CA ALA A 128 15.88 2.39 2.08
C ALA A 128 17.13 1.90 1.31
N MET A 129 16.95 1.07 0.28
CA MET A 129 18.06 0.66 -0.60
C MET A 129 18.57 1.82 -1.46
N THR A 130 17.68 2.71 -1.90
CA THR A 130 18.01 3.83 -2.78
C THR A 130 18.60 5.03 -2.01
N TYR A 131 18.00 5.37 -0.87
CA TYR A 131 18.29 6.59 -0.11
C TYR A 131 19.00 6.33 1.23
N GLY A 132 19.19 5.07 1.61
CA GLY A 132 19.75 4.68 2.89
C GLY A 132 18.72 4.69 4.02
N PHE A 133 19.11 4.18 5.18
CA PHE A 133 18.21 4.05 6.35
C PHE A 133 17.79 5.37 6.98
N LYS A 134 18.51 6.47 6.70
CA LYS A 134 18.14 7.81 7.16
C LYS A 134 16.74 8.24 6.71
N ILE A 135 16.25 7.70 5.61
CA ILE A 135 14.90 7.97 5.11
C ILE A 135 13.81 7.63 6.15
N VAL A 136 14.06 6.68 7.04
CA VAL A 136 13.10 6.33 8.10
C VAL A 136 12.91 7.50 9.06
N GLN A 137 14.00 8.18 9.44
CA GLN A 137 13.93 9.36 10.30
C GLN A 137 13.21 10.51 9.58
N GLU A 138 13.52 10.73 8.32
CA GLU A 138 12.84 11.77 7.51
C GLU A 138 11.32 11.51 7.38
N MET A 139 10.93 10.23 7.27
CA MET A 139 9.51 9.85 7.28
C MET A 139 8.84 10.11 8.63
N ILE A 140 9.52 9.80 9.73
CA ILE A 140 9.02 10.04 11.09
C ILE A 140 8.84 11.53 11.31
N ASP A 141 9.85 12.33 11.00
CA ASP A 141 9.82 13.79 11.17
C ASP A 141 8.73 14.44 10.32
N GLY A 142 8.63 14.04 9.06
CA GLY A 142 7.61 14.55 8.15
C GLY A 142 6.20 14.17 8.54
N LEU A 143 5.99 12.94 9.04
CA LEU A 143 4.69 12.49 9.53
C LEU A 143 4.31 13.21 10.82
N SER A 144 5.26 13.41 11.74
CA SER A 144 5.07 14.16 12.98
C SER A 144 4.63 15.60 12.70
N ASN A 145 5.36 16.29 11.81
CA ASN A 145 5.01 17.65 11.40
C ASN A 145 3.61 17.73 10.76
N TYR A 146 3.25 16.74 9.93
CA TYR A 146 1.90 16.67 9.36
C TYR A 146 0.83 16.48 10.43
N MET A 147 1.09 15.64 11.42
CA MET A 147 0.16 15.42 12.52
C MET A 147 -0.03 16.69 13.36
N ASP A 148 1.05 17.40 13.65
CA ASP A 148 0.99 18.71 14.36
C ASP A 148 0.19 19.74 13.56
N GLU A 149 0.45 19.87 12.24
CA GLU A 149 -0.30 20.78 11.36
C GLU A 149 -1.80 20.47 11.34
N LYS A 150 -2.19 19.20 11.37
CA LYS A 150 -3.59 18.75 11.34
C LYS A 150 -4.22 18.61 12.72
N GLY A 151 -3.48 18.82 13.79
CA GLY A 151 -3.96 18.65 15.17
C GLY A 151 -4.26 17.20 15.54
N PHE A 152 -3.51 16.26 14.98
CA PHE A 152 -3.63 14.84 15.33
C PHE A 152 -2.63 14.49 16.43
N ASP A 153 -3.12 14.02 17.56
CA ASP A 153 -2.31 13.61 18.71
C ASP A 153 -1.80 12.15 18.59
N SER A 154 -2.31 11.40 17.63
CA SER A 154 -1.92 10.02 17.36
C SER A 154 -2.24 9.60 15.92
N ILE A 155 -1.55 8.58 15.44
CA ILE A 155 -1.81 7.95 14.13
C ILE A 155 -3.27 7.45 14.06
N ASP A 156 -3.81 6.95 15.15
CA ASP A 156 -5.18 6.42 15.21
C ASP A 156 -6.23 7.49 14.90
N ARG A 157 -5.91 8.78 15.07
CA ARG A 157 -6.82 9.87 14.75
C ARG A 157 -7.12 10.02 13.26
N PHE A 158 -6.24 9.61 12.40
CA PHE A 158 -6.48 9.68 10.95
C PHE A 158 -6.42 8.32 10.25
N ARG A 159 -6.07 7.25 10.97
CA ARG A 159 -6.09 5.90 10.40
C ARG A 159 -7.47 5.54 9.85
N GLY A 160 -7.50 5.15 8.59
CA GLY A 160 -8.72 4.71 7.90
C GLY A 160 -9.69 5.84 7.51
N ARG A 161 -9.36 7.12 7.73
CA ARG A 161 -10.28 8.24 7.41
C ARG A 161 -10.57 8.41 5.92
N ALA A 162 -9.69 7.92 5.04
CA ALA A 162 -9.93 7.95 3.61
C ALA A 162 -10.85 6.81 3.12
N VAL A 163 -11.00 5.74 3.89
CA VAL A 163 -11.76 4.54 3.49
C VAL A 163 -13.23 4.84 3.13
N PRO A 164 -13.98 5.65 3.91
CA PRO A 164 -15.37 5.96 3.56
C PRO A 164 -15.56 6.75 2.25
N SER A 165 -14.51 7.37 1.72
CA SER A 165 -14.56 8.10 0.44
C SER A 165 -14.40 7.18 -0.78
N ILE A 166 -14.12 5.89 -0.56
CA ILE A 166 -13.92 4.92 -1.64
C ILE A 166 -15.24 4.24 -1.96
N THR A 167 -15.61 4.29 -3.22
CA THR A 167 -16.80 3.59 -3.73
C THR A 167 -16.50 2.88 -5.05
N ASP A 168 -17.42 2.05 -5.50
CA ASP A 168 -17.31 1.39 -6.81
C ASP A 168 -17.86 2.31 -7.93
N TRP A 169 -17.40 2.12 -9.15
CA TRP A 169 -17.79 2.93 -10.32
C TRP A 169 -19.29 3.11 -10.48
N SER A 170 -20.07 2.07 -10.21
CA SER A 170 -21.54 2.10 -10.30
C SER A 170 -22.21 3.06 -9.32
N HIS A 171 -21.52 3.48 -8.28
CA HIS A 171 -22.03 4.37 -7.23
C HIS A 171 -21.48 5.79 -7.34
N LEU A 172 -20.59 6.07 -8.31
CA LEU A 172 -20.10 7.42 -8.55
C LEU A 172 -21.17 8.31 -9.15
N ASN A 173 -21.33 9.54 -8.61
CA ASN A 173 -22.19 10.53 -9.20
C ASN A 173 -21.49 11.17 -10.42
N MET A 174 -21.67 10.56 -11.60
CA MET A 174 -21.10 11.04 -12.86
C MET A 174 -21.68 12.37 -13.36
N ASN A 175 -22.75 12.86 -12.72
CA ASN A 175 -23.36 14.17 -13.03
C ASN A 175 -22.83 15.28 -12.14
N HIS A 176 -21.91 14.96 -11.20
CA HIS A 176 -21.27 15.98 -10.36
C HIS A 176 -20.33 16.83 -11.22
N VAL A 177 -20.54 18.15 -11.20
CA VAL A 177 -19.72 19.10 -11.97
C VAL A 177 -19.10 20.07 -10.99
N GLU A 178 -17.78 20.03 -10.89
CA GLU A 178 -17.00 21.06 -10.18
C GLU A 178 -16.52 22.10 -11.19
N LYS A 179 -16.71 23.38 -10.87
CA LYS A 179 -16.22 24.49 -11.68
C LYS A 179 -15.24 25.32 -10.85
N ALA A 180 -14.12 25.70 -11.44
CA ALA A 180 -13.24 26.68 -10.84
C ALA A 180 -13.99 28.02 -10.70
N VAL A 181 -13.95 28.60 -9.50
CA VAL A 181 -14.49 29.91 -9.22
C VAL A 181 -13.33 30.86 -8.98
N ILE A 182 -13.23 31.88 -9.84
CA ILE A 182 -12.21 32.93 -9.70
C ILE A 182 -12.72 33.96 -8.70
N ASN A 183 -12.00 34.16 -7.60
CA ASN A 183 -12.28 35.25 -6.69
C ASN A 183 -11.90 36.57 -7.38
N GLN A 184 -12.90 37.33 -7.78
CA GLN A 184 -12.69 38.57 -8.54
C GLN A 184 -11.94 39.63 -7.73
N ASP A 185 -12.07 39.63 -6.41
CA ASP A 185 -11.41 40.62 -5.53
C ASP A 185 -9.91 40.34 -5.37
N SER A 186 -9.51 39.07 -5.56
CA SER A 186 -8.12 38.65 -5.48
C SER A 186 -7.48 38.40 -6.85
N CYS A 187 -8.23 38.50 -7.93
CA CYS A 187 -7.79 38.25 -9.29
C CYS A 187 -7.02 39.45 -9.85
N ILE A 188 -5.76 39.25 -10.22
CA ILE A 188 -4.92 40.30 -10.83
C ILE A 188 -5.08 40.42 -12.35
N GLN A 189 -6.01 39.67 -12.94
CA GLN A 189 -6.33 39.68 -14.38
C GLN A 189 -5.11 39.44 -15.29
N CYS A 190 -4.18 38.57 -14.89
CA CYS A 190 -2.98 38.24 -15.65
C CYS A 190 -3.26 37.45 -16.94
#